data_74291729f296ca72922123a6805434f0
#
_entry.id   74291729f296ca72922123a6805434f0
#
_cell.length_a   1.000
_cell.length_b   1.000
_cell.length_c   1.000
_cell.angle_alpha   90.00
_cell.angle_beta   90.00
_cell.angle_gamma   90.00
#
_symmetry.space_group_name_H-M   'P 1'
#
loop_
_entity.id
_entity.type
_entity.pdbx_description
1 polymer ?
#
loop_
_entity_poly.entity_id
_entity_poly.type
_entity_poly.pdbx_seq_one_letter_code
_entity_poly.pdbx_strand_id
1 'polypeptide(L)'
;MVRAINKITTRVKYCTKCVNSNLRPRLTFDNKGVCDACQYAFKKHNSINWKEREKLLKELCDKYRSKDGSHDVLVPTSGGKDSCFVAHRLKYDFKMNPLCVSWAPAIYTEIGWQNLKKFSNFFDTIIYIPNREVHSKLTRIAFEEFGDPFQPWHYGQQSYPLQI
;
A
#
# COMPACT_ATOMS: atom_id res chain seq x y z
N MET A 1 16.80 17.16 -22.15
CA MET A 1 18.12 16.48 -22.11
C MET A 1 17.89 15.02 -21.82
N VAL A 2 17.86 14.17 -22.84
CA VAL A 2 17.66 12.71 -22.66
C VAL A 2 18.95 12.17 -22.05
N ARG A 3 18.91 11.75 -20.76
CA ARG A 3 20.04 11.04 -20.16
C ARG A 3 20.27 9.74 -20.94
N ALA A 4 21.46 9.58 -21.47
CA ALA A 4 21.87 8.35 -22.14
C ALA A 4 21.55 7.15 -21.25
N ILE A 5 20.75 6.23 -21.76
CA ILE A 5 20.49 4.94 -21.11
C ILE A 5 21.84 4.22 -21.09
N ASN A 6 22.48 4.17 -19.93
CA ASN A 6 23.69 3.40 -19.74
C ASN A 6 23.40 1.96 -20.16
N LYS A 7 24.10 1.47 -21.19
CA LYS A 7 24.04 0.06 -21.60
C LYS A 7 24.19 -0.81 -20.34
N ILE A 8 23.18 -1.61 -20.05
CA ILE A 8 23.25 -2.60 -18.96
C ILE A 8 24.34 -3.61 -19.37
N THR A 9 25.55 -3.39 -18.87
CA THR A 9 26.72 -4.28 -19.13
C THR A 9 26.78 -5.46 -18.17
N THR A 10 25.90 -5.50 -17.19
CA THR A 10 25.84 -6.59 -16.20
C THR A 10 25.12 -7.81 -16.77
N ARG A 11 25.81 -8.97 -16.74
CA ARG A 11 25.19 -10.25 -17.06
C ARG A 11 23.95 -10.48 -16.20
N VAL A 12 22.82 -10.82 -16.82
CA VAL A 12 21.59 -11.13 -16.10
C VAL A 12 21.81 -12.40 -15.26
N LYS A 13 21.50 -12.29 -13.96
CA LYS A 13 21.54 -13.41 -13.02
C LYS A 13 20.15 -13.57 -12.43
N TYR A 14 19.72 -14.81 -12.25
CA TYR A 14 18.44 -15.14 -11.63
C TYR A 14 18.65 -15.74 -10.25
N CYS A 15 17.64 -15.55 -9.38
CA CYS A 15 17.62 -16.21 -8.09
C CYS A 15 17.57 -17.73 -8.25
N THR A 16 18.33 -18.45 -7.41
CA THR A 16 18.35 -19.92 -7.42
C THR A 16 17.06 -20.55 -6.87
N LYS A 17 16.15 -19.76 -6.25
CA LYS A 17 14.87 -20.24 -5.68
C LYS A 17 13.63 -19.68 -6.36
N CYS A 18 13.73 -18.58 -7.10
CA CYS A 18 12.59 -18.00 -7.81
C CYS A 18 13.04 -17.33 -9.12
N VAL A 19 12.08 -16.73 -9.85
CA VAL A 19 12.34 -16.12 -11.18
C VAL A 19 12.86 -14.68 -11.14
N ASN A 20 13.07 -14.09 -9.96
CA ASN A 20 13.56 -12.71 -9.84
C ASN A 20 15.00 -12.62 -10.37
N SER A 21 15.27 -11.55 -11.12
CA SER A 21 16.60 -11.26 -11.65
C SER A 21 17.25 -10.07 -10.94
N ASN A 22 18.59 -9.95 -11.08
CA ASN A 22 19.35 -8.78 -10.60
C ASN A 22 19.00 -7.47 -11.31
N LEU A 23 18.17 -7.49 -12.33
CA LEU A 23 17.66 -6.29 -13.00
C LEU A 23 16.50 -5.64 -12.24
N ARG A 24 15.88 -6.36 -11.30
CA ARG A 24 14.86 -5.79 -10.45
C ARG A 24 15.47 -4.77 -9.49
N PRO A 25 14.98 -3.53 -9.46
CA PRO A 25 15.51 -2.50 -8.57
C PRO A 25 15.51 -2.96 -7.09
N ARG A 26 16.62 -2.66 -6.39
CA ARG A 26 16.80 -2.95 -4.96
C ARG A 26 16.80 -4.43 -4.57
N LEU A 27 16.86 -5.36 -5.53
CA LEU A 27 16.97 -6.78 -5.23
C LEU A 27 18.44 -7.16 -5.03
N THR A 28 18.73 -7.82 -3.93
CA THR A 28 20.06 -8.34 -3.60
C THR A 28 20.08 -9.85 -3.51
N PHE A 29 21.26 -10.45 -3.68
CA PHE A 29 21.46 -11.91 -3.62
C PHE A 29 22.50 -12.24 -2.55
N ASP A 30 22.30 -13.34 -1.85
CA ASP A 30 23.32 -13.90 -0.95
C ASP A 30 24.41 -14.69 -1.71
N ASN A 31 25.36 -15.24 -0.98
CA ASN A 31 26.47 -16.03 -1.54
C ASN A 31 26.02 -17.32 -2.23
N LYS A 32 24.77 -17.77 -2.01
CA LYS A 32 24.15 -18.94 -2.63
C LYS A 32 23.29 -18.57 -3.84
N GLY A 33 23.26 -17.27 -4.20
CA GLY A 33 22.42 -16.76 -5.28
C GLY A 33 20.93 -16.67 -4.95
N VAL A 34 20.56 -16.72 -3.68
CA VAL A 34 19.17 -16.58 -3.23
C VAL A 34 18.85 -15.11 -3.00
N CYS A 35 17.77 -14.60 -3.61
CA CYS A 35 17.39 -13.21 -3.45
C CYS A 35 16.82 -12.92 -2.05
N ASP A 36 16.92 -11.66 -1.61
CA ASP A 36 16.41 -11.17 -0.34
C ASP A 36 14.90 -11.36 -0.18
N ALA A 37 14.12 -11.31 -1.26
CA ALA A 37 12.70 -11.64 -1.22
C ALA A 37 12.44 -13.10 -0.80
N CYS A 38 13.21 -14.06 -1.32
CA CYS A 38 13.12 -15.46 -0.91
C CYS A 38 13.60 -15.67 0.55
N GLN A 39 14.66 -14.97 0.96
CA GLN A 39 15.16 -15.02 2.33
C GLN A 39 14.10 -14.46 3.29
N TYR A 40 13.47 -13.34 2.94
CA TYR A 40 12.38 -12.78 3.73
C TYR A 40 11.16 -13.69 3.79
N ALA A 41 10.77 -14.30 2.66
CA ALA A 41 9.67 -15.28 2.65
C ALA A 41 9.95 -16.44 3.60
N PHE A 42 11.18 -16.96 3.61
CA PHE A 42 11.58 -18.00 4.56
C PHE A 42 11.47 -17.54 6.01
N LYS A 43 12.00 -16.35 6.33
CA LYS A 43 11.91 -15.74 7.66
C LYS A 43 10.45 -15.53 8.08
N LYS A 44 9.62 -15.02 7.17
CA LYS A 44 8.19 -14.78 7.41
C LYS A 44 7.45 -16.04 7.82
N HIS A 45 7.75 -17.17 7.20
CA HIS A 45 7.03 -18.43 7.45
C HIS A 45 7.62 -19.27 8.59
N ASN A 46 8.90 -19.08 8.93
CA ASN A 46 9.59 -19.97 9.86
C ASN A 46 10.07 -19.30 11.17
N SER A 47 10.27 -17.97 11.17
CA SER A 47 10.90 -17.29 12.28
C SER A 47 10.01 -16.26 12.98
N ILE A 48 8.99 -15.73 12.28
CA ILE A 48 8.08 -14.73 12.85
C ILE A 48 7.00 -15.43 13.67
N ASN A 49 6.92 -15.10 14.96
CA ASN A 49 5.82 -15.53 15.80
C ASN A 49 4.57 -14.65 15.56
N TRP A 50 3.68 -15.11 14.66
CA TRP A 50 2.48 -14.37 14.29
C TRP A 50 1.46 -14.25 15.42
N LYS A 51 1.41 -15.23 16.34
CA LYS A 51 0.54 -15.16 17.54
C LYS A 51 0.97 -14.01 18.46
N GLU A 52 2.26 -13.86 18.67
CA GLU A 52 2.79 -12.74 19.45
C GLU A 52 2.53 -11.39 18.74
N ARG A 53 2.68 -11.34 17.42
CA ARG A 53 2.35 -10.14 16.64
C ARG A 53 0.87 -9.76 16.75
N GLU A 54 -0.03 -10.73 16.72
CA GLU A 54 -1.46 -10.48 16.88
C GLU A 54 -1.80 -9.99 18.30
N LYS A 55 -1.14 -10.55 19.33
CA LYS A 55 -1.26 -10.07 20.71
C LYS A 55 -0.83 -8.61 20.83
N LEU A 56 0.35 -8.25 20.31
CA LEU A 56 0.84 -6.87 20.31
C LEU A 56 -0.11 -5.92 19.57
N LEU A 57 -0.69 -6.35 18.44
CA LEU A 57 -1.68 -5.54 17.72
C LEU A 57 -2.94 -5.34 18.57
N LYS A 58 -3.41 -6.38 19.27
CA LYS A 58 -4.56 -6.27 20.17
C LYS A 58 -4.30 -5.28 21.31
N GLU A 59 -3.15 -5.37 21.94
CA GLU A 59 -2.74 -4.44 23.01
C GLU A 59 -2.69 -2.99 22.49
N LEU A 60 -2.18 -2.78 21.28
CA LEU A 60 -2.18 -1.47 20.63
C LEU A 60 -3.59 -0.96 20.37
N CYS A 61 -4.48 -1.79 19.82
CA CYS A 61 -5.88 -1.45 19.61
C CYS A 61 -6.58 -1.10 20.92
N ASP A 62 -6.37 -1.89 21.97
CA ASP A 62 -6.99 -1.67 23.28
C ASP A 62 -6.50 -0.35 23.92
N LYS A 63 -5.24 0.02 23.70
CA LYS A 63 -4.66 1.28 24.17
C LYS A 63 -5.32 2.52 23.54
N TYR A 64 -5.65 2.46 22.26
CA TYR A 64 -6.18 3.59 21.49
C TYR A 64 -7.70 3.55 21.27
N ARG A 65 -8.37 2.52 21.79
CA ARG A 65 -9.82 2.36 21.65
C ARG A 65 -10.57 3.56 22.19
N SER A 66 -11.47 4.10 21.39
CA SER A 66 -12.39 5.16 21.79
C SER A 66 -13.29 4.72 22.93
N LYS A 67 -13.57 5.64 23.86
CA LYS A 67 -14.49 5.44 24.97
C LYS A 67 -15.83 6.15 24.79
N ASP A 68 -15.89 7.06 23.83
CA ASP A 68 -17.05 7.92 23.55
C ASP A 68 -17.73 7.63 22.21
N GLY A 69 -17.27 6.62 21.48
CA GLY A 69 -17.80 6.24 20.17
C GLY A 69 -17.19 7.02 19.00
N SER A 70 -16.21 7.89 19.23
CA SER A 70 -15.46 8.53 18.16
C SER A 70 -14.60 7.52 17.37
N HIS A 71 -14.16 7.91 16.19
CA HIS A 71 -13.21 7.08 15.42
C HIS A 71 -11.88 6.99 16.17
N ASP A 72 -11.33 5.78 16.23
CA ASP A 72 -10.13 5.46 17.00
C ASP A 72 -8.98 4.87 16.14
N VAL A 73 -9.27 4.61 14.88
CA VAL A 73 -8.26 4.17 13.91
C VAL A 73 -8.58 4.68 12.51
N LEU A 74 -7.56 5.11 11.81
CA LEU A 74 -7.66 5.57 10.43
C LEU A 74 -7.16 4.49 9.47
N VAL A 75 -7.97 4.18 8.43
CA VAL A 75 -7.64 3.16 7.43
C VAL A 75 -7.59 3.80 6.04
N PRO A 76 -6.40 4.01 5.47
CA PRO A 76 -6.30 4.38 4.06
C PRO A 76 -6.93 3.31 3.18
N THR A 77 -7.86 3.69 2.31
CA THR A 77 -8.62 2.73 1.49
C THR A 77 -8.74 3.16 0.03
N SER A 78 -8.80 2.18 -0.85
CA SER A 78 -9.18 2.35 -2.26
C SER A 78 -10.39 1.50 -2.64
N GLY A 79 -11.01 0.81 -1.67
CA GLY A 79 -12.03 -0.20 -1.94
C GLY A 79 -11.44 -1.52 -2.47
N GLY A 80 -10.12 -1.66 -2.49
CA GLY A 80 -9.42 -2.89 -2.87
C GLY A 80 -9.38 -3.92 -1.74
N LYS A 81 -9.05 -5.16 -2.08
CA LYS A 81 -9.09 -6.31 -1.15
C LYS A 81 -8.31 -6.11 0.14
N ASP A 82 -7.14 -5.47 0.07
CA ASP A 82 -6.24 -5.34 1.22
C ASP A 82 -6.79 -4.34 2.24
N SER A 83 -7.25 -3.17 1.79
CA SER A 83 -7.87 -2.17 2.67
C SER A 83 -9.22 -2.66 3.24
N CYS A 84 -10.01 -3.36 2.44
CA CYS A 84 -11.24 -3.99 2.92
C CYS A 84 -10.95 -5.02 4.03
N PHE A 85 -9.93 -5.85 3.85
CA PHE A 85 -9.51 -6.83 4.85
C PHE A 85 -9.05 -6.15 6.15
N VAL A 86 -8.21 -5.11 6.05
CA VAL A 86 -7.73 -4.37 7.22
C VAL A 86 -8.89 -3.71 7.98
N ALA A 87 -9.77 -2.99 7.28
CA ALA A 87 -10.93 -2.34 7.89
C ALA A 87 -11.87 -3.35 8.57
N HIS A 88 -12.13 -4.49 7.89
CA HIS A 88 -12.95 -5.57 8.43
C HIS A 88 -12.35 -6.15 9.72
N ARG A 89 -11.06 -6.50 9.71
CA ARG A 89 -10.37 -7.03 10.88
C ARG A 89 -10.41 -6.05 12.05
N LEU A 90 -10.09 -4.78 11.81
CA LEU A 90 -10.10 -3.75 12.85
C LEU A 90 -11.50 -3.60 13.46
N LYS A 91 -12.55 -3.52 12.64
CA LYS A 91 -13.91 -3.35 13.13
C LYS A 91 -14.46 -4.59 13.83
N TYR A 92 -14.37 -5.75 13.20
CA TYR A 92 -15.08 -6.94 13.68
C TYR A 92 -14.27 -7.81 14.63
N ASP A 93 -12.96 -7.94 14.43
CA ASP A 93 -12.12 -8.77 15.28
C ASP A 93 -11.52 -7.99 16.45
N PHE A 94 -11.01 -6.78 16.16
CA PHE A 94 -10.39 -5.93 17.18
C PHE A 94 -11.34 -4.91 17.81
N LYS A 95 -12.60 -4.84 17.34
CA LYS A 95 -13.65 -3.96 17.90
C LYS A 95 -13.28 -2.47 17.91
N MET A 96 -12.52 -2.03 16.91
CA MET A 96 -12.19 -0.63 16.68
C MET A 96 -13.32 0.07 15.89
N ASN A 97 -13.32 1.39 15.91
CA ASN A 97 -14.23 2.23 15.12
C ASN A 97 -13.44 2.94 13.99
N PRO A 98 -13.21 2.27 12.84
CA PRO A 98 -12.35 2.80 11.80
C PRO A 98 -13.00 3.94 11.01
N LEU A 99 -12.26 5.04 10.81
CA LEU A 99 -12.50 6.02 9.76
C LEU A 99 -11.70 5.64 8.53
N CYS A 100 -12.37 5.35 7.43
CA CYS A 100 -11.71 4.98 6.18
C CYS A 100 -11.50 6.23 5.31
N VAL A 101 -10.30 6.39 4.75
CA VAL A 101 -9.95 7.59 3.98
C VAL A 101 -9.39 7.20 2.62
N SER A 102 -10.00 7.73 1.57
CA SER A 102 -9.61 7.49 0.19
C SER A 102 -9.13 8.76 -0.50
N TRP A 103 -7.94 8.71 -1.08
CA TRP A 103 -7.50 9.67 -2.08
C TRP A 103 -7.90 9.17 -3.46
N ALA A 104 -8.84 9.84 -4.10
CA ALA A 104 -9.40 9.39 -5.36
C ALA A 104 -8.35 9.32 -6.48
N PRO A 105 -8.32 8.26 -7.29
CA PRO A 105 -7.53 8.23 -8.51
C PRO A 105 -8.09 9.20 -9.56
N ALA A 106 -7.29 9.53 -10.57
CA ALA A 106 -7.73 10.38 -11.68
C ALA A 106 -8.91 9.78 -12.44
N ILE A 107 -8.93 8.45 -12.58
CA ILE A 107 -9.98 7.68 -13.28
C ILE A 107 -10.29 6.42 -12.46
N TYR A 108 -11.57 6.19 -12.23
CA TYR A 108 -12.07 4.92 -11.68
C TYR A 108 -12.45 3.97 -12.81
N THR A 109 -12.19 2.68 -12.64
CA THR A 109 -12.93 1.67 -13.38
C THR A 109 -14.33 1.54 -12.81
N GLU A 110 -15.31 1.11 -13.60
CA GLU A 110 -16.69 0.89 -13.14
C GLU A 110 -16.73 -0.04 -11.92
N ILE A 111 -16.03 -1.17 -11.99
CA ILE A 111 -15.94 -2.14 -10.89
C ILE A 111 -15.27 -1.53 -9.66
N GLY A 112 -14.18 -0.78 -9.83
CA GLY A 112 -13.47 -0.12 -8.75
C GLY A 112 -14.35 0.88 -7.99
N TRP A 113 -15.14 1.65 -8.72
CA TRP A 113 -16.09 2.60 -8.14
C TRP A 113 -17.23 1.89 -7.40
N GLN A 114 -17.80 0.85 -7.99
CA GLN A 114 -18.83 0.03 -7.34
C GLN A 114 -18.31 -0.63 -6.05
N ASN A 115 -17.07 -1.13 -6.05
CA ASN A 115 -16.47 -1.71 -4.86
C ASN A 115 -16.30 -0.68 -3.75
N LEU A 116 -15.83 0.52 -4.07
CA LEU A 116 -15.69 1.60 -3.09
C LEU A 116 -17.05 2.04 -2.52
N LYS A 117 -18.08 2.15 -3.37
CA LYS A 117 -19.46 2.42 -2.92
C LYS A 117 -20.00 1.33 -1.99
N LYS A 118 -19.79 0.05 -2.34
CA LYS A 118 -20.21 -1.06 -1.47
C LYS A 118 -19.47 -1.04 -0.15
N PHE A 119 -18.17 -0.72 -0.17
CA PHE A 119 -17.34 -0.60 1.02
C PHE A 119 -17.87 0.49 1.96
N SER A 120 -18.24 1.67 1.44
CA SER A 120 -18.77 2.79 2.23
C SER A 120 -20.14 2.51 2.87
N ASN A 121 -20.84 1.44 2.49
CA ASN A 121 -22.05 1.01 3.21
C ASN A 121 -21.75 0.32 4.55
N PHE A 122 -20.52 -0.10 4.77
CA PHE A 122 -20.10 -0.83 5.98
C PHE A 122 -19.17 -0.03 6.89
N PHE A 123 -18.52 1.00 6.33
CA PHE A 123 -17.50 1.78 7.02
C PHE A 123 -17.68 3.26 6.73
N ASP A 124 -17.54 4.10 7.75
CA ASP A 124 -17.49 5.54 7.57
C ASP A 124 -16.30 5.89 6.69
N THR A 125 -16.56 6.58 5.58
CA THR A 125 -15.56 6.77 4.53
C THR A 125 -15.53 8.22 4.05
N ILE A 126 -14.34 8.82 4.09
CA ILE A 126 -14.05 10.10 3.44
C ILE A 126 -13.39 9.81 2.09
N ILE A 127 -13.95 10.37 1.02
CA ILE A 127 -13.35 10.30 -0.32
C ILE A 127 -12.94 11.72 -0.72
N TYR A 128 -11.63 11.97 -0.75
CA TYR A 128 -11.09 13.22 -1.23
C TYR A 128 -10.81 13.14 -2.72
N ILE A 129 -11.41 14.05 -3.48
CA ILE A 129 -11.19 14.17 -4.93
C ILE A 129 -10.25 15.34 -5.17
N PRO A 130 -8.98 15.11 -5.55
CA PRO A 130 -8.03 16.20 -5.80
C PRO A 130 -8.44 17.01 -7.02
N ASN A 131 -7.95 18.24 -7.11
CA ASN A 131 -8.15 19.07 -8.30
C ASN A 131 -7.60 18.34 -9.54
N ARG A 132 -8.48 18.01 -10.48
CA ARG A 132 -8.17 17.16 -11.64
C ARG A 132 -7.15 17.79 -12.58
N GLU A 133 -7.21 19.10 -12.76
CA GLU A 133 -6.26 19.80 -13.63
C GLU A 133 -4.83 19.74 -13.06
N VAL A 134 -4.69 20.06 -11.78
CA VAL A 134 -3.39 19.99 -11.09
C VAL A 134 -2.87 18.55 -11.06
N HIS A 135 -3.73 17.61 -10.69
CA HIS A 135 -3.34 16.19 -10.62
C HIS A 135 -2.91 15.64 -11.99
N SER A 136 -3.62 15.99 -13.08
CA SER A 136 -3.25 15.58 -14.44
C SER A 136 -1.91 16.17 -14.89
N LYS A 137 -1.64 17.44 -14.58
CA LYS A 137 -0.34 18.07 -14.86
C LYS A 137 0.80 17.37 -14.11
N LEU A 138 0.61 17.09 -12.81
CA LEU A 138 1.60 16.36 -12.01
C LEU A 138 1.83 14.94 -12.51
N THR A 139 0.77 14.24 -12.92
CA THR A 139 0.84 12.90 -13.51
C THR A 139 1.66 12.91 -14.81
N ARG A 140 1.43 13.91 -15.66
CA ARG A 140 2.21 14.09 -16.89
C ARG A 140 3.70 14.33 -16.59
N ILE A 141 4.01 15.26 -15.70
CA ILE A 141 5.39 15.55 -15.30
C ILE A 141 6.05 14.28 -14.70
N ALA A 142 5.36 13.57 -13.84
CA ALA A 142 5.89 12.35 -13.24
C ALA A 142 6.18 11.27 -14.29
N PHE A 143 5.34 11.15 -15.31
CA PHE A 143 5.59 10.23 -16.42
C PHE A 143 6.78 10.68 -17.27
N GLU A 144 6.86 11.97 -17.63
CA GLU A 144 7.94 12.53 -18.45
C GLU A 144 9.31 12.43 -17.75
N GLU A 145 9.37 12.68 -16.43
CA GLU A 145 10.62 12.73 -15.67
C GLU A 145 11.05 11.38 -15.07
N PHE A 146 10.10 10.55 -14.66
CA PHE A 146 10.38 9.30 -13.92
C PHE A 146 9.89 8.04 -14.64
N GLY A 147 9.09 8.16 -15.71
CA GLY A 147 8.46 7.02 -16.37
C GLY A 147 7.35 6.37 -15.53
N ASP A 148 6.87 7.05 -14.47
CA ASP A 148 5.86 6.52 -13.54
C ASP A 148 4.74 7.53 -13.32
N PRO A 149 3.56 7.34 -13.94
CA PRO A 149 2.42 8.26 -13.80
C PRO A 149 1.72 8.15 -12.44
N PHE A 150 2.03 7.13 -11.62
CA PHE A 150 1.33 6.89 -10.36
C PHE A 150 1.90 7.66 -9.17
N GLN A 151 3.07 8.27 -9.29
CA GLN A 151 3.74 8.97 -8.19
C GLN A 151 2.86 10.02 -7.49
N PRO A 152 2.18 10.96 -8.18
CA PRO A 152 1.33 11.95 -7.51
C PRO A 152 0.17 11.33 -6.75
N TRP A 153 -0.41 10.26 -7.29
CA TRP A 153 -1.48 9.53 -6.62
C TRP A 153 -0.99 8.81 -5.36
N HIS A 154 0.17 8.15 -5.42
CA HIS A 154 0.79 7.52 -4.26
C HIS A 154 1.10 8.52 -3.14
N TYR A 155 1.62 9.71 -3.49
CA TYR A 155 1.86 10.76 -2.50
C TYR A 155 0.57 11.22 -1.82
N GLY A 156 -0.50 11.41 -2.59
CA GLY A 156 -1.81 11.74 -2.05
C GLY A 156 -2.34 10.68 -1.09
N GLN A 157 -2.22 9.39 -1.47
CA GLN A 157 -2.62 8.29 -0.60
C GLN A 157 -1.84 8.19 0.71
N GLN A 158 -0.56 8.58 0.70
CA GLN A 158 0.30 8.51 1.88
C GLN A 158 0.18 9.75 2.77
N SER A 159 -0.02 10.93 2.19
CA SER A 159 0.01 12.20 2.93
C SER A 159 -1.36 12.65 3.43
N TYR A 160 -2.41 12.47 2.63
CA TYR A 160 -3.75 12.98 2.98
C TYR A 160 -4.33 12.34 4.25
N PRO A 161 -4.25 11.02 4.46
CA PRO A 161 -4.74 10.42 5.70
C PRO A 161 -4.08 10.94 6.98
N LEU A 162 -2.87 11.51 6.88
CA LEU A 162 -2.16 12.08 8.03
C LEU A 162 -2.61 13.51 8.37
N GLN A 163 -3.50 14.09 7.57
CA GLN A 163 -4.03 15.45 7.77
C GLN A 163 -5.44 15.46 8.39
N ILE A 164 -6.03 14.29 8.54
CA ILE A 164 -7.35 14.04 9.15
C ILE A 164 -7.19 13.57 10.59
#